data_a21d76bbfd2cd24b0e67cc3945ab3442
#
_entry.id   a21d76bbfd2cd24b0e67cc3945ab3442
#
_cell.length_a   1.000
_cell.length_b   1.000
_cell.length_c   1.000
_cell.angle_alpha   90.00
_cell.angle_beta   90.00
_cell.angle_gamma   90.00
#
_symmetry.space_group_name_H-M   'P 1'
#
loop_
_entity.id
_entity.type
_entity.pdbx_description
1 polymer ?
#
loop_
_entity_poly.entity_id
_entity_poly.type
_entity_poly.pdbx_seq_one_letter_code
_entity_poly.pdbx_strand_id
1 'polypeptide(L)'
;TFIVLKDVHGELNQPKIIALLKKIAENNLYNDHYSATIFILSEIIVIPRELENYITVFDIPLPTISEILAVINDFVTDMDIVVEEDTINDIALSFKGLNEFQIKQILNLAYQDGGCIDQDDKLLILKEKEQFIKKSGMLEIINFTETIDDIGGLENLKQWLLQKAKVFANLDKAIKFGVDVPKGIMIIGMPGCGKSLTAKATA
;
A
#
# COMPACT_ATOMS: atom_id res chain seq x y z
N THR A 1 -5.70 14.51 30.21
CA THR A 1 -4.59 15.10 29.41
C THR A 1 -4.29 14.17 28.25
N PHE A 2 -4.14 14.70 27.02
CA PHE A 2 -3.70 13.96 25.85
C PHE A 2 -2.25 14.36 25.52
N ILE A 3 -1.40 13.37 25.30
CA ILE A 3 0.02 13.54 24.96
C ILE A 3 0.28 12.79 23.67
N VAL A 4 0.89 13.45 22.69
CA VAL A 4 1.28 12.83 21.42
C VAL A 4 2.80 12.82 21.32
N LEU A 5 3.37 11.63 21.20
CA LEU A 5 4.80 11.41 21.01
C LEU A 5 5.02 10.93 19.57
N LYS A 6 5.88 11.61 18.82
CA LYS A 6 6.18 11.28 17.43
C LYS A 6 7.61 10.74 17.33
N ASP A 7 7.77 9.68 16.58
CA ASP A 7 9.07 9.09 16.19
C ASP A 7 10.00 8.73 17.36
N VAL A 8 9.41 8.38 18.52
CA VAL A 8 10.16 8.03 19.73
C VAL A 8 10.59 6.55 19.80
N HIS A 9 10.43 5.78 18.71
CA HIS A 9 10.71 4.35 18.67
C HIS A 9 12.15 3.99 19.09
N GLY A 10 13.14 4.83 18.77
CA GLY A 10 14.52 4.64 19.19
C GLY A 10 14.74 4.78 20.70
N GLU A 11 13.90 5.55 21.39
CA GLU A 11 14.02 5.85 22.80
C GLU A 11 13.18 4.90 23.68
N LEU A 12 12.19 4.22 23.11
CA LEU A 12 11.25 3.37 23.86
C LEU A 12 11.92 2.20 24.60
N ASN A 13 13.09 1.78 24.17
CA ASN A 13 13.87 0.72 24.83
C ASN A 13 14.71 1.21 26.03
N GLN A 14 14.73 2.51 26.30
CA GLN A 14 15.46 3.03 27.45
C GLN A 14 14.73 2.71 28.77
N PRO A 15 15.41 2.11 29.78
CA PRO A 15 14.75 1.71 31.03
C PRO A 15 14.06 2.86 31.75
N LYS A 16 14.60 4.08 31.65
CA LYS A 16 14.00 5.28 32.24
C LYS A 16 12.69 5.65 31.59
N ILE A 17 12.60 5.56 30.26
CA ILE A 17 11.37 5.86 29.50
C ILE A 17 10.31 4.80 29.79
N ILE A 18 10.71 3.52 29.79
CA ILE A 18 9.84 2.39 30.15
C ILE A 18 9.21 2.63 31.53
N ALA A 19 10.04 2.95 32.54
CA ALA A 19 9.56 3.19 33.90
C ALA A 19 8.58 4.38 33.97
N LEU A 20 8.83 5.45 33.24
CA LEU A 20 7.93 6.61 33.19
C LEU A 20 6.58 6.29 32.54
N LEU A 21 6.60 5.63 31.39
CA LEU A 21 5.39 5.24 30.66
C LEU A 21 4.55 4.26 31.50
N LYS A 22 5.21 3.27 32.13
CA LYS A 22 4.55 2.32 33.02
C LYS A 22 3.90 3.02 34.22
N LYS A 23 4.61 3.97 34.84
CA LYS A 23 4.06 4.75 35.96
C LYS A 23 2.83 5.57 35.55
N ILE A 24 2.83 6.15 34.34
CA ILE A 24 1.67 6.88 33.82
C ILE A 24 0.49 5.92 33.60
N ALA A 25 0.73 4.76 32.99
CA ALA A 25 -0.30 3.76 32.76
C ALA A 25 -0.88 3.22 34.07
N GLU A 26 -0.05 2.91 35.05
CA GLU A 26 -0.46 2.46 36.39
C GLU A 26 -1.25 3.54 37.14
N ASN A 27 -0.85 4.81 37.05
CA ASN A 27 -1.62 5.91 37.64
C ASN A 27 -3.02 6.03 37.03
N ASN A 28 -3.17 5.79 35.72
CA ASN A 28 -4.50 5.77 35.08
C ASN A 28 -5.39 4.65 35.58
N LEU A 29 -4.81 3.50 35.97
CA LEU A 29 -5.56 2.33 36.45
C LEU A 29 -5.98 2.45 37.92
N TYR A 30 -5.15 3.07 38.76
CA TYR A 30 -5.30 3.04 40.22
C TYR A 30 -5.63 4.38 40.86
N ASN A 31 -5.69 5.47 40.08
CA ASN A 31 -5.94 6.81 40.60
C ASN A 31 -7.10 7.48 39.85
N ASP A 32 -8.28 7.54 40.45
CA ASP A 32 -9.50 8.10 39.85
C ASP A 32 -9.39 9.58 39.45
N HIS A 33 -8.44 10.31 40.04
CA HIS A 33 -8.21 11.72 39.74
C HIS A 33 -7.14 11.94 38.63
N TYR A 34 -6.54 10.87 38.13
CA TYR A 34 -5.51 10.96 37.10
C TYR A 34 -6.04 10.41 35.77
N SER A 35 -5.98 11.22 34.73
CA SER A 35 -6.33 10.81 33.36
C SER A 35 -5.32 11.38 32.38
N ALA A 36 -4.48 10.51 31.85
CA ALA A 36 -3.53 10.84 30.79
C ALA A 36 -3.56 9.74 29.73
N THR A 37 -3.79 10.11 28.48
CA THR A 37 -3.72 9.22 27.33
C THR A 37 -2.50 9.61 26.50
N ILE A 38 -1.64 8.64 26.20
CA ILE A 38 -0.46 8.85 25.38
C ILE A 38 -0.68 8.15 24.04
N PHE A 39 -0.55 8.90 22.95
CA PHE A 39 -0.51 8.40 21.59
C PHE A 39 0.93 8.39 21.13
N ILE A 40 1.42 7.22 20.70
CA ILE A 40 2.75 7.08 20.11
C ILE A 40 2.55 6.87 18.60
N LEU A 41 3.02 7.82 17.81
CA LEU A 41 3.00 7.78 16.36
C LEU A 41 4.40 7.41 15.87
N SER A 42 4.52 6.30 15.16
CA SER A 42 5.80 5.82 14.64
C SER A 42 5.57 4.93 13.41
N GLU A 43 6.48 4.99 12.46
CA GLU A 43 6.50 4.08 11.30
C GLU A 43 6.91 2.65 11.68
N ILE A 44 7.63 2.51 12.78
CA ILE A 44 8.15 1.22 13.26
C ILE A 44 7.51 0.90 14.61
N ILE A 45 6.96 -0.29 14.72
CA ILE A 45 6.40 -0.79 15.98
C ILE A 45 7.54 -1.32 16.84
N VAL A 46 7.87 -0.60 17.92
CA VAL A 46 8.81 -1.04 18.95
C VAL A 46 8.07 -1.00 20.29
N ILE A 47 7.77 -2.18 20.83
CA ILE A 47 7.10 -2.31 22.12
C ILE A 47 7.99 -3.14 23.05
N PRO A 48 8.57 -2.51 24.10
CA PRO A 48 9.27 -3.25 25.15
C PRO A 48 8.32 -4.20 25.86
N ARG A 49 8.82 -5.39 26.21
CA ARG A 49 8.02 -6.43 26.90
C ARG A 49 7.30 -5.92 28.15
N GLU A 50 7.93 -5.02 28.87
CA GLU A 50 7.39 -4.42 30.10
C GLU A 50 6.17 -3.54 29.86
N LEU A 51 5.96 -3.07 28.60
CA LEU A 51 4.87 -2.19 28.21
C LEU A 51 3.78 -2.90 27.39
N GLU A 52 3.97 -4.17 27.00
CA GLU A 52 3.03 -4.91 26.15
C GLU A 52 1.58 -4.90 26.69
N ASN A 53 1.42 -5.03 28.00
CA ASN A 53 0.09 -5.06 28.64
C ASN A 53 -0.57 -3.67 28.76
N TYR A 54 0.16 -2.58 28.51
CA TYR A 54 -0.32 -1.23 28.68
C TYR A 54 -0.53 -0.50 27.34
N ILE A 55 -0.09 -1.11 26.23
CA ILE A 55 -0.14 -0.48 24.90
C ILE A 55 -1.11 -1.25 24.01
N THR A 56 -2.01 -0.54 23.37
CA THR A 56 -2.86 -1.06 22.31
C THR A 56 -2.35 -0.54 20.97
N VAL A 57 -2.10 -1.45 20.02
CA VAL A 57 -1.67 -1.09 18.67
C VAL A 57 -2.89 -0.84 17.79
N PHE A 58 -2.86 0.26 17.06
CA PHE A 58 -3.83 0.59 16.03
C PHE A 58 -3.12 0.69 14.69
N ASP A 59 -3.48 -0.18 13.77
CA ASP A 59 -3.02 -0.07 12.39
C ASP A 59 -3.91 0.93 11.64
N ILE A 60 -3.28 1.88 10.97
CA ILE A 60 -3.97 2.79 10.06
C ILE A 60 -3.93 2.16 8.67
N PRO A 61 -5.07 1.70 8.14
CA PRO A 61 -5.10 1.09 6.81
C PRO A 61 -4.73 2.12 5.74
N LEU A 62 -4.21 1.63 4.62
CA LEU A 62 -4.02 2.46 3.44
C LEU A 62 -5.38 2.93 2.90
N PRO A 63 -5.42 4.10 2.25
CA PRO A 63 -6.67 4.67 1.77
C PRO A 63 -7.38 3.75 0.75
N THR A 64 -8.69 3.68 0.87
CA THR A 64 -9.60 3.03 -0.07
C THR A 64 -9.68 3.83 -1.37
N ILE A 65 -10.21 3.25 -2.45
CA ILE A 65 -10.38 3.96 -3.72
C ILE A 65 -11.26 5.20 -3.55
N SER A 66 -12.29 5.15 -2.72
CA SER A 66 -13.16 6.30 -2.44
C SER A 66 -12.42 7.43 -1.72
N GLU A 67 -11.53 7.11 -0.79
CA GLU A 67 -10.70 8.10 -0.10
C GLU A 67 -9.62 8.66 -1.05
N ILE A 68 -9.02 7.82 -1.91
CA ILE A 68 -8.09 8.28 -2.96
C ILE A 68 -8.78 9.26 -3.91
N LEU A 69 -9.98 8.94 -4.37
CA LEU A 69 -10.78 9.83 -5.20
C LEU A 69 -11.08 11.17 -4.51
N ALA A 70 -11.39 11.14 -3.22
CA ALA A 70 -11.57 12.37 -2.45
C ALA A 70 -10.30 13.22 -2.42
N VAL A 71 -9.14 12.61 -2.15
CA VAL A 71 -7.84 13.31 -2.16
C VAL A 71 -7.52 13.93 -3.53
N ILE A 72 -7.80 13.22 -4.63
CA ILE A 72 -7.58 13.73 -5.98
C ILE A 72 -8.53 14.91 -6.26
N ASN A 73 -9.82 14.78 -5.93
CA ASN A 73 -10.80 15.83 -6.15
C ASN A 73 -10.51 17.09 -5.33
N ASP A 74 -10.08 16.93 -4.08
CA ASP A 74 -9.64 18.04 -3.24
C ASP A 74 -8.44 18.76 -3.89
N PHE A 75 -7.46 17.99 -4.38
CA PHE A 75 -6.29 18.54 -5.06
C PHE A 75 -6.67 19.28 -6.36
N VAL A 76 -7.52 18.69 -7.19
CA VAL A 76 -8.02 19.29 -8.45
C VAL A 76 -8.76 20.61 -8.17
N THR A 77 -9.55 20.63 -7.08
CA THR A 77 -10.28 21.84 -6.66
C THR A 77 -9.35 22.92 -6.12
N ASP A 78 -8.38 22.54 -5.28
CA ASP A 78 -7.42 23.46 -4.68
C ASP A 78 -6.51 24.12 -5.74
N MET A 79 -6.17 23.39 -6.81
CA MET A 79 -5.32 23.89 -7.91
C MET A 79 -6.10 24.51 -9.06
N ASP A 80 -7.43 24.55 -8.99
CA ASP A 80 -8.33 25.08 -10.03
C ASP A 80 -8.07 24.44 -11.42
N ILE A 81 -7.88 23.10 -11.44
CA ILE A 81 -7.64 22.33 -12.66
C ILE A 81 -8.93 21.61 -13.10
N VAL A 82 -9.09 21.44 -14.41
CA VAL A 82 -10.18 20.65 -14.98
C VAL A 82 -9.62 19.32 -15.47
N VAL A 83 -10.11 18.23 -14.90
CA VAL A 83 -9.72 16.88 -15.28
C VAL A 83 -10.98 16.06 -15.60
N GLU A 84 -10.91 15.22 -16.63
CA GLU A 84 -12.02 14.34 -17.00
C GLU A 84 -12.24 13.26 -15.93
N GLU A 85 -13.51 12.95 -15.63
CA GLU A 85 -13.89 12.00 -14.57
C GLU A 85 -13.33 10.58 -14.81
N ASP A 86 -13.28 10.15 -16.08
CA ASP A 86 -12.67 8.86 -16.45
C ASP A 86 -11.17 8.84 -16.17
N THR A 87 -10.48 9.93 -16.40
CA THR A 87 -9.05 10.08 -16.08
C THR A 87 -8.80 10.02 -14.57
N ILE A 88 -9.64 10.69 -13.78
CA ILE A 88 -9.56 10.66 -12.31
C ILE A 88 -9.72 9.21 -11.79
N ASN A 89 -10.70 8.47 -12.30
CA ASN A 89 -10.95 7.09 -11.89
C ASN A 89 -9.77 6.17 -12.24
N ASP A 90 -9.20 6.32 -13.41
CA ASP A 90 -8.07 5.54 -13.90
C ASP A 90 -6.79 5.82 -13.07
N ILE A 91 -6.55 7.09 -12.77
CA ILE A 91 -5.41 7.52 -11.94
C ILE A 91 -5.60 7.04 -10.49
N ALA A 92 -6.81 7.12 -9.95
CA ALA A 92 -7.11 6.64 -8.61
C ALA A 92 -6.75 5.15 -8.42
N LEU A 93 -7.02 4.31 -9.42
CA LEU A 93 -6.60 2.91 -9.41
C LEU A 93 -5.08 2.74 -9.37
N SER A 94 -4.36 3.61 -10.06
CA SER A 94 -2.90 3.59 -10.07
C SER A 94 -2.29 3.97 -8.71
N PHE A 95 -2.96 4.79 -7.92
CA PHE A 95 -2.54 5.18 -6.57
C PHE A 95 -2.81 4.13 -5.49
N LYS A 96 -3.55 3.09 -5.79
CA LYS A 96 -3.86 2.04 -4.81
C LYS A 96 -2.57 1.46 -4.19
N GLY A 97 -2.52 1.42 -2.86
CA GLY A 97 -1.35 0.93 -2.10
C GLY A 97 -0.37 2.02 -1.67
N LEU A 98 -0.66 3.30 -1.95
CA LEU A 98 0.07 4.46 -1.44
C LEU A 98 -0.70 5.11 -0.29
N ASN A 99 0.01 5.78 0.61
CA ASN A 99 -0.61 6.61 1.64
C ASN A 99 -0.99 7.99 1.09
N GLU A 100 -1.83 8.73 1.82
CA GLU A 100 -2.33 10.05 1.39
C GLU A 100 -1.19 11.04 1.10
N PHE A 101 -0.14 11.05 1.93
CA PHE A 101 1.01 11.94 1.73
C PHE A 101 1.75 11.64 0.42
N GLN A 102 1.96 10.35 0.11
CA GLN A 102 2.60 9.91 -1.14
C GLN A 102 1.74 10.29 -2.35
N ILE A 103 0.41 10.12 -2.26
CA ILE A 103 -0.53 10.51 -3.31
C ILE A 103 -0.41 12.01 -3.59
N LYS A 104 -0.50 12.85 -2.55
CA LYS A 104 -0.35 14.31 -2.69
C LYS A 104 1.00 14.72 -3.26
N GLN A 105 2.07 14.02 -2.87
CA GLN A 105 3.42 14.28 -3.37
C GLN A 105 3.52 14.00 -4.87
N ILE A 106 2.96 12.89 -5.35
CA ILE A 106 2.97 12.53 -6.77
C ILE A 106 2.06 13.46 -7.58
N LEU A 107 0.87 13.80 -7.06
CA LEU A 107 -0.01 14.77 -7.71
C LEU A 107 0.66 16.14 -7.90
N ASN A 108 1.37 16.62 -6.87
CA ASN A 108 2.15 17.85 -6.98
C ASN A 108 3.25 17.75 -8.05
N LEU A 109 3.90 16.59 -8.15
CA LEU A 109 4.95 16.35 -9.14
C LEU A 109 4.37 16.36 -10.57
N ALA A 110 3.25 15.65 -10.79
CA ALA A 110 2.55 15.63 -12.07
C ALA A 110 2.10 17.05 -12.47
N TYR A 111 1.50 17.78 -11.55
CA TYR A 111 1.10 19.16 -11.79
C TYR A 111 2.26 20.09 -12.16
N GLN A 112 3.43 19.92 -11.53
CA GLN A 112 4.62 20.72 -11.85
C GLN A 112 5.20 20.42 -13.24
N ASP A 113 5.05 19.20 -13.74
CA ASP A 113 5.57 18.76 -15.03
C ASP A 113 4.71 19.28 -16.21
N GLY A 114 3.36 19.18 -16.07
CA GLY A 114 2.43 19.51 -17.16
C GLY A 114 1.44 20.66 -16.89
N GLY A 115 1.31 21.12 -15.63
CA GLY A 115 0.29 22.10 -15.23
C GLY A 115 -1.15 21.57 -15.28
N CYS A 116 -1.33 20.29 -15.58
CA CYS A 116 -2.58 19.53 -15.57
C CYS A 116 -2.29 18.10 -15.11
N ILE A 117 -3.33 17.33 -14.92
CA ILE A 117 -3.23 15.90 -14.64
C ILE A 117 -3.93 15.17 -15.78
N ASP A 118 -3.19 14.30 -16.46
CA ASP A 118 -3.68 13.59 -17.64
C ASP A 118 -3.33 12.09 -17.61
N GLN A 119 -3.67 11.38 -18.70
CA GLN A 119 -3.41 9.95 -18.79
C GLN A 119 -1.92 9.60 -18.91
N ASP A 120 -1.10 10.51 -19.38
CA ASP A 120 0.35 10.30 -19.54
C ASP A 120 1.04 10.27 -18.16
N ASP A 121 0.45 10.92 -17.15
CA ASP A 121 0.93 10.89 -15.78
C ASP A 121 0.86 9.51 -15.13
N LYS A 122 0.12 8.55 -15.70
CA LYS A 122 0.11 7.16 -15.21
C LYS A 122 1.51 6.55 -15.18
N LEU A 123 2.34 6.85 -16.19
CA LEU A 123 3.71 6.35 -16.23
C LEU A 123 4.56 6.97 -15.10
N LEU A 124 4.36 8.27 -14.85
CA LEU A 124 5.00 8.96 -13.72
C LEU A 124 4.58 8.36 -12.40
N ILE A 125 3.28 8.16 -12.19
CA ILE A 125 2.72 7.56 -10.97
C ILE A 125 3.32 6.17 -10.72
N LEU A 126 3.37 5.32 -11.74
CA LEU A 126 3.95 3.99 -11.64
C LEU A 126 5.44 4.04 -11.29
N LYS A 127 6.19 4.95 -11.88
CA LYS A 127 7.61 5.14 -11.66
C LYS A 127 7.92 5.62 -10.24
N GLU A 128 7.15 6.58 -9.74
CA GLU A 128 7.27 7.06 -8.37
C GLU A 128 6.85 5.98 -7.35
N LYS A 129 5.78 5.25 -7.63
CA LYS A 129 5.35 4.10 -6.82
C LYS A 129 6.44 3.03 -6.73
N GLU A 130 7.11 2.73 -7.85
CA GLU A 130 8.26 1.82 -7.88
C GLU A 130 9.40 2.32 -6.96
N GLN A 131 9.69 3.62 -6.97
CA GLN A 131 10.70 4.21 -6.09
C GLN A 131 10.34 4.07 -4.61
N PHE A 132 9.06 4.30 -4.24
CA PHE A 132 8.60 4.11 -2.86
C PHE A 132 8.75 2.65 -2.41
N ILE A 133 8.41 1.71 -3.27
CA ILE A 133 8.57 0.27 -2.99
C ILE A 133 10.05 -0.09 -2.84
N LYS A 134 10.92 0.39 -3.72
CA LYS A 134 12.38 0.18 -3.62
C LYS A 134 12.98 0.74 -2.34
N LYS A 135 12.50 1.91 -1.87
CA LYS A 135 12.97 2.51 -0.61
C LYS A 135 12.66 1.66 0.61
N SER A 136 11.62 0.80 0.57
CA SER A 136 11.32 -0.14 1.66
C SER A 136 12.41 -1.21 1.84
N GLY A 137 13.23 -1.45 0.81
CA GLY A 137 14.33 -2.42 0.83
C GLY A 137 13.89 -3.89 0.87
N MET A 138 12.59 -4.17 0.94
CA MET A 138 12.05 -5.53 1.06
C MET A 138 11.48 -6.07 -0.25
N LEU A 139 11.06 -5.18 -1.16
CA LEU A 139 10.43 -5.54 -2.42
C LEU A 139 11.05 -4.75 -3.57
N GLU A 140 11.09 -5.36 -4.72
CA GLU A 140 11.50 -4.74 -5.99
C GLU A 140 10.43 -5.02 -7.04
N ILE A 141 10.02 -4.00 -7.78
CA ILE A 141 9.16 -4.18 -8.96
C ILE A 141 10.08 -4.48 -10.13
N ILE A 142 9.90 -5.64 -10.74
CA ILE A 142 10.62 -6.04 -11.94
C ILE A 142 9.64 -5.92 -13.10
N ASN A 143 9.95 -5.06 -14.04
CA ASN A 143 9.20 -4.95 -15.29
C ASN A 143 9.64 -6.06 -16.24
N PHE A 144 8.74 -6.95 -16.57
CA PHE A 144 8.97 -8.01 -17.53
C PHE A 144 8.48 -7.59 -18.91
N THR A 145 9.23 -7.96 -19.94
CA THR A 145 8.86 -7.74 -21.35
C THR A 145 8.33 -9.03 -21.99
N GLU A 146 8.47 -10.14 -21.28
CA GLU A 146 8.02 -11.45 -21.73
C GLU A 146 6.50 -11.55 -21.71
N THR A 147 5.95 -12.10 -22.77
CA THR A 147 4.50 -12.31 -22.95
C THR A 147 4.14 -13.80 -22.91
N ILE A 148 2.85 -14.11 -22.77
CA ILE A 148 2.37 -15.50 -22.81
C ILE A 148 2.73 -16.17 -24.15
N ASP A 149 2.88 -15.40 -25.22
CA ASP A 149 3.23 -15.91 -26.55
C ASP A 149 4.69 -16.38 -26.64
N ASP A 150 5.57 -15.85 -25.79
CA ASP A 150 6.97 -16.26 -25.69
C ASP A 150 7.15 -17.64 -25.06
N ILE A 151 6.11 -18.17 -24.44
CA ILE A 151 6.12 -19.51 -23.84
C ILE A 151 5.93 -20.55 -24.96
N GLY A 152 6.94 -21.39 -25.23
CA GLY A 152 6.83 -22.47 -26.18
C GLY A 152 5.95 -23.62 -25.66
N GLY A 153 4.90 -24.03 -26.40
CA GLY A 153 3.99 -25.09 -25.99
C GLY A 153 3.10 -24.68 -24.79
N LEU A 154 2.75 -25.67 -23.96
CA LEU A 154 1.95 -25.49 -22.74
C LEU A 154 0.56 -24.86 -22.99
N GLU A 155 -0.10 -25.20 -24.07
CA GLU A 155 -1.36 -24.58 -24.53
C GLU A 155 -2.47 -24.63 -23.48
N ASN A 156 -2.59 -25.68 -22.70
CA ASN A 156 -3.56 -25.77 -21.61
C ASN A 156 -3.27 -24.78 -20.50
N LEU A 157 -1.99 -24.56 -20.18
CA LEU A 157 -1.57 -23.58 -19.19
C LEU A 157 -1.83 -22.15 -19.67
N LYS A 158 -1.52 -21.85 -20.94
CA LYS A 158 -1.79 -20.54 -21.56
C LYS A 158 -3.28 -20.23 -21.52
N GLN A 159 -4.14 -21.17 -21.93
CA GLN A 159 -5.59 -20.97 -21.87
C GLN A 159 -6.08 -20.74 -20.44
N TRP A 160 -5.56 -21.49 -19.48
CA TRP A 160 -5.91 -21.31 -18.08
C TRP A 160 -5.49 -19.92 -17.55
N LEU A 161 -4.27 -19.48 -17.88
CA LEU A 161 -3.77 -18.15 -17.51
C LEU A 161 -4.63 -17.04 -18.11
N LEU A 162 -4.99 -17.12 -19.39
CA LEU A 162 -5.86 -16.14 -20.05
C LEU A 162 -7.26 -16.09 -19.42
N GLN A 163 -7.81 -17.24 -19.00
CA GLN A 163 -9.07 -17.26 -18.27
C GLN A 163 -8.95 -16.57 -16.91
N LYS A 164 -7.85 -16.80 -16.18
CA LYS A 164 -7.62 -16.16 -14.88
C LYS A 164 -7.38 -14.64 -15.03
N ALA A 165 -6.66 -14.22 -16.07
CA ALA A 165 -6.50 -12.78 -16.37
C ALA A 165 -7.85 -12.08 -16.57
N LYS A 166 -8.82 -12.74 -17.25
CA LYS A 166 -10.18 -12.19 -17.39
C LYS A 166 -10.92 -12.05 -16.05
N VAL A 167 -10.67 -12.96 -15.11
CA VAL A 167 -11.24 -12.87 -13.73
C VAL A 167 -10.64 -11.68 -13.00
N PHE A 168 -9.33 -11.47 -13.10
CA PHE A 168 -8.67 -10.31 -12.49
C PHE A 168 -9.14 -8.98 -13.09
N ALA A 169 -9.28 -8.91 -14.41
CA ALA A 169 -9.77 -7.71 -15.10
C ALA A 169 -11.22 -7.35 -14.72
N ASN A 170 -12.02 -8.31 -14.22
CA ASN A 170 -13.43 -8.12 -13.86
C ASN A 170 -13.72 -8.61 -12.43
N LEU A 171 -12.84 -8.29 -11.49
CA LEU A 171 -12.83 -8.86 -10.15
C LEU A 171 -14.16 -8.66 -9.41
N ASP A 172 -14.74 -7.46 -9.47
CA ASP A 172 -16.00 -7.13 -8.81
C ASP A 172 -17.18 -7.96 -9.33
N LYS A 173 -17.20 -8.21 -10.64
CA LYS A 173 -18.21 -9.06 -11.26
C LYS A 173 -18.01 -10.52 -10.88
N ALA A 174 -16.75 -10.98 -10.88
CA ALA A 174 -16.41 -12.35 -10.53
C ALA A 174 -16.79 -12.69 -9.08
N ILE A 175 -16.51 -11.81 -8.15
CA ILE A 175 -16.89 -11.98 -6.72
C ILE A 175 -18.42 -12.01 -6.56
N LYS A 176 -19.15 -11.12 -7.25
CA LYS A 176 -20.63 -11.12 -7.23
C LYS A 176 -21.23 -12.40 -7.79
N PHE A 177 -20.55 -13.06 -8.71
CA PHE A 177 -20.93 -14.37 -9.25
C PHE A 177 -20.47 -15.56 -8.41
N GLY A 178 -19.77 -15.33 -7.28
CA GLY A 178 -19.24 -16.37 -6.41
C GLY A 178 -18.00 -17.07 -6.96
N VAL A 179 -17.26 -16.43 -7.87
CA VAL A 179 -15.99 -16.94 -8.38
C VAL A 179 -14.87 -16.55 -7.42
N ASP A 180 -14.15 -17.54 -6.91
CA ASP A 180 -12.98 -17.31 -6.05
C ASP A 180 -11.86 -16.61 -6.81
N VAL A 181 -11.27 -15.62 -6.16
CA VAL A 181 -10.08 -14.91 -6.66
C VAL A 181 -8.89 -15.84 -6.62
N PRO A 182 -8.15 -16.02 -7.72
CA PRO A 182 -6.93 -16.83 -7.72
C PRO A 182 -5.91 -16.25 -6.74
N LYS A 183 -5.47 -17.04 -5.76
CA LYS A 183 -4.54 -16.60 -4.70
C LYS A 183 -3.07 -16.79 -5.09
N GLY A 184 -2.78 -17.69 -6.02
CA GLY A 184 -1.42 -17.98 -6.46
C GLY A 184 -1.35 -19.22 -7.34
N ILE A 185 -0.21 -19.40 -7.96
CA ILE A 185 0.10 -20.53 -8.84
C ILE A 185 1.41 -21.16 -8.38
N MET A 186 1.44 -22.49 -8.25
CA MET A 186 2.67 -23.22 -8.03
C MET A 186 3.07 -23.93 -9.32
N ILE A 187 4.22 -23.58 -9.89
CA ILE A 187 4.76 -24.19 -11.11
C ILE A 187 5.86 -25.19 -10.73
N ILE A 188 5.62 -26.47 -10.99
CA ILE A 188 6.56 -27.56 -10.68
C ILE A 188 7.00 -28.21 -11.99
N GLY A 189 8.29 -28.51 -12.10
CA GLY A 189 8.86 -29.18 -13.27
C GLY A 189 10.37 -29.26 -13.22
N MET A 190 10.97 -30.01 -14.17
CA MET A 190 12.41 -30.18 -14.26
C MET A 190 13.13 -28.86 -14.56
N PRO A 191 14.42 -28.71 -14.20
CA PRO A 191 15.24 -27.59 -14.64
C PRO A 191 15.19 -27.43 -16.17
N GLY A 192 15.12 -26.18 -16.66
CA GLY A 192 15.11 -25.88 -18.09
C GLY A 192 13.76 -25.97 -18.81
N CYS A 193 12.67 -26.38 -18.14
CA CYS A 193 11.34 -26.49 -18.79
C CYS A 193 10.53 -25.17 -18.83
N GLY A 194 11.16 -24.02 -18.74
CA GLY A 194 10.50 -22.72 -18.92
C GLY A 194 9.72 -22.18 -17.71
N LYS A 195 9.89 -22.74 -16.49
CA LYS A 195 9.17 -22.26 -15.28
C LYS A 195 9.35 -20.78 -15.01
N SER A 196 10.59 -20.30 -15.06
CA SER A 196 10.91 -18.89 -14.81
C SER A 196 10.35 -17.97 -15.90
N LEU A 197 10.37 -18.42 -17.16
CA LEU A 197 9.77 -17.69 -18.28
C LEU A 197 8.24 -17.61 -18.10
N THR A 198 7.60 -18.72 -17.74
CA THR A 198 6.16 -18.75 -17.47
C THR A 198 5.79 -17.83 -16.31
N ALA A 199 6.58 -17.81 -15.22
CA ALA A 199 6.34 -16.91 -14.10
C ALA A 199 6.43 -15.44 -14.52
N LYS A 200 7.45 -15.08 -15.29
CA LYS A 200 7.64 -13.73 -15.84
C LYS A 200 6.52 -13.30 -16.78
N ALA A 201 6.11 -14.17 -17.70
CA ALA A 201 5.04 -13.89 -18.65
C ALA A 201 3.64 -13.86 -18.00
N THR A 202 3.51 -14.26 -16.75
CA THR A 202 2.23 -14.26 -16.00
C THR A 202 2.11 -13.05 -15.08
N ALA A 203 3.24 -12.45 -14.68
CA ALA A 203 3.29 -11.28 -13.80
C ALA A 203 2.94 -9.99 -14.54
#